data_545e5c6cad0337177900d5162a5d0a1d
#
_entry.id   545e5c6cad0337177900d5162a5d0a1d
#
_cell.length_a   1.000
_cell.length_b   1.000
_cell.length_c   1.000
_cell.angle_alpha   90.00
_cell.angle_beta   90.00
_cell.angle_gamma   90.00
#
_symmetry.space_group_name_H-M   'P 1'
#
loop_
_entity.id
_entity.type
_entity.pdbx_description
1 polymer ?
#
loop_
_entity_poly.entity_id
_entity_poly.type
_entity_poly.pdbx_seq_one_letter_code
_entity_poly.pdbx_strand_id
1 'polypeptide(L)'
;MMPFQYYHLLNLFQMKYLEIKTCISVCQPHELSEKEMQVVNAAKEACNNSSSPYSLFSVGVALLLSDGKVVIGSNQENAAYPSGMCAERVALYQAGALFPKTPITTMAIAARTQEGFTPHPCTPCGACR
;
A
#
# COMPACT_ATOMS: atom_id res chain seq x y z
N MET A 1 31.41 -35.68 -31.58
CA MET A 1 31.52 -35.53 -30.12
C MET A 1 31.35 -34.04 -29.80
N MET A 2 30.14 -33.61 -29.44
CA MET A 2 29.87 -32.20 -29.11
C MET A 2 30.51 -31.88 -27.76
N PRO A 3 31.15 -30.70 -27.59
CA PRO A 3 31.82 -30.37 -26.36
C PRO A 3 30.82 -30.17 -25.21
N PHE A 4 31.20 -30.63 -24.05
CA PHE A 4 30.45 -30.68 -22.77
C PHE A 4 29.74 -29.36 -22.36
N GLN A 5 30.14 -28.26 -22.98
CA GLN A 5 29.59 -26.92 -22.74
C GLN A 5 28.17 -26.69 -23.29
N TYR A 6 27.76 -27.46 -24.29
CA TYR A 6 26.43 -27.34 -24.89
C TYR A 6 25.33 -28.02 -24.08
N TYR A 7 25.66 -29.04 -23.27
CA TYR A 7 24.69 -29.72 -22.43
C TYR A 7 24.24 -28.90 -21.24
N HIS A 8 25.07 -27.97 -20.75
CA HIS A 8 24.69 -27.05 -19.65
C HIS A 8 23.71 -25.96 -20.08
N LEU A 9 23.77 -25.54 -21.35
CA LEU A 9 22.87 -24.51 -21.89
C LEU A 9 21.45 -25.06 -22.18
N LEU A 10 21.31 -26.33 -22.52
CA LEU A 10 20.00 -26.95 -22.77
C LEU A 10 19.19 -27.17 -21.49
N ASN A 11 19.82 -27.28 -20.36
CA ASN A 11 19.14 -27.36 -19.05
C ASN A 11 18.70 -26.00 -18.47
N LEU A 12 19.08 -24.87 -19.05
CA LEU A 12 18.69 -23.54 -18.62
C LEU A 12 17.32 -23.12 -19.17
N PHE A 13 16.75 -23.87 -20.14
CA PHE A 13 15.45 -23.60 -20.76
C PHE A 13 14.31 -24.47 -20.24
N GLN A 14 14.43 -25.07 -19.07
CA GLN A 14 13.30 -25.72 -18.44
C GLN A 14 12.39 -24.63 -17.89
N MET A 15 11.29 -24.31 -18.59
CA MET A 15 10.25 -23.41 -18.11
C MET A 15 9.72 -23.94 -16.77
N LYS A 16 9.95 -23.16 -15.71
CA LYS A 16 9.35 -23.43 -14.40
C LYS A 16 8.11 -22.56 -14.28
N TYR A 17 6.99 -23.17 -14.02
CA TYR A 17 5.75 -22.45 -13.70
C TYR A 17 5.73 -22.20 -12.19
N LEU A 18 5.51 -20.95 -11.81
CA LEU A 18 5.22 -20.54 -10.43
C LEU A 18 3.76 -20.10 -10.38
N GLU A 19 2.94 -20.80 -9.66
CA GLU A 19 1.57 -20.38 -9.36
C GLU A 19 1.54 -19.64 -8.04
N ILE A 20 1.03 -18.40 -8.06
CA ILE A 20 0.83 -17.60 -6.85
C ILE A 20 -0.68 -17.42 -6.65
N LYS A 21 -1.20 -17.94 -5.54
CA LYS A 21 -2.61 -17.76 -5.14
C LYS A 21 -2.70 -16.67 -4.09
N THR A 22 -3.53 -15.67 -4.38
CA THR A 22 -3.84 -14.61 -3.42
C THR A 22 -5.31 -14.70 -3.04
N CYS A 23 -5.60 -14.77 -1.75
CA CYS A 23 -6.96 -14.71 -1.22
C CYS A 23 -7.26 -13.28 -0.79
N ILE A 24 -8.39 -12.74 -1.23
CA ILE A 24 -8.89 -11.43 -0.83
C ILE A 24 -10.24 -11.65 -0.16
N SER A 25 -10.38 -11.18 1.07
CA SER A 25 -11.66 -11.18 1.78
C SER A 25 -12.39 -9.87 1.51
N VAL A 26 -13.68 -9.97 1.16
CA VAL A 26 -14.57 -8.83 1.03
C VAL A 26 -15.52 -8.87 2.22
N CYS A 27 -15.52 -7.83 3.04
CA CYS A 27 -16.34 -7.74 4.24
C CYS A 27 -17.06 -6.39 4.32
N GLN A 28 -18.12 -6.37 5.12
CA GLN A 28 -18.83 -5.14 5.43
C GLN A 28 -18.20 -4.44 6.65
N PRO A 29 -18.38 -3.13 6.82
CA PRO A 29 -17.79 -2.39 7.96
C PRO A 29 -18.14 -2.96 9.34
N HIS A 30 -19.32 -3.55 9.50
CA HIS A 30 -19.76 -4.13 10.78
C HIS A 30 -19.11 -5.49 11.12
N GLU A 31 -18.41 -6.09 10.15
CA GLU A 31 -17.64 -7.33 10.33
C GLU A 31 -16.20 -7.07 10.78
N LEU A 32 -15.76 -5.80 10.74
CA LEU A 32 -14.44 -5.40 11.21
C LEU A 32 -14.42 -5.29 12.75
N SER A 33 -13.31 -5.67 13.34
CA SER A 33 -13.07 -5.41 14.76
C SER A 33 -12.98 -3.91 15.04
N GLU A 34 -13.18 -3.51 16.31
CA GLU A 34 -13.06 -2.10 16.72
C GLU A 34 -11.70 -1.49 16.35
N LYS A 35 -10.62 -2.27 16.50
CA LYS A 35 -9.25 -1.83 16.13
C LYS A 35 -9.12 -1.61 14.64
N GLU A 36 -9.62 -2.52 13.82
CA GLU A 36 -9.58 -2.37 12.36
C GLU A 36 -10.41 -1.17 11.92
N MET A 37 -11.60 -1.00 12.50
CA MET A 37 -12.45 0.16 12.22
C MET A 37 -11.78 1.48 12.62
N GLN A 38 -11.07 1.52 13.73
CA GLN A 38 -10.29 2.68 14.16
C GLN A 38 -9.24 3.04 13.10
N VAL A 39 -8.51 2.06 12.58
CA VAL A 39 -7.48 2.28 11.55
C VAL A 39 -8.11 2.74 10.23
N VAL A 40 -9.26 2.16 9.84
CA VAL A 40 -10.02 2.59 8.65
C VAL A 40 -10.48 4.04 8.80
N ASN A 41 -11.01 4.43 9.94
CA ASN A 41 -11.44 5.80 10.19
C ASN A 41 -10.26 6.78 10.16
N ALA A 42 -9.12 6.42 10.76
CA ALA A 42 -7.91 7.23 10.69
C ALA A 42 -7.40 7.40 9.25
N ALA A 43 -7.48 6.36 8.40
CA ALA A 43 -7.15 6.47 6.99
C ALA A 43 -8.11 7.41 6.23
N LYS A 44 -9.40 7.36 6.53
CA LYS A 44 -10.40 8.29 5.97
C LYS A 44 -10.12 9.74 6.37
N GLU A 45 -9.79 9.98 7.63
CA GLU A 45 -9.43 11.31 8.12
C GLU A 45 -8.13 11.81 7.47
N ALA A 46 -7.15 10.95 7.27
CA ALA A 46 -5.89 11.28 6.61
C ALA A 46 -6.07 11.80 5.17
N CYS A 47 -7.17 11.46 4.47
CA CYS A 47 -7.49 12.03 3.17
C CYS A 47 -7.59 13.57 3.20
N ASN A 48 -7.92 14.18 4.35
CA ASN A 48 -8.02 15.63 4.49
C ASN A 48 -6.66 16.34 4.40
N ASN A 49 -5.58 15.60 4.65
CA ASN A 49 -4.20 16.12 4.60
C ASN A 49 -3.55 15.91 3.22
N SER A 50 -4.29 15.37 2.25
CA SER A 50 -3.80 15.18 0.89
C SER A 50 -3.52 16.51 0.20
N SER A 51 -2.40 16.58 -0.49
CA SER A 51 -2.10 17.64 -1.45
C SER A 51 -2.19 17.04 -2.86
N SER A 52 -3.38 17.13 -3.46
CA SER A 52 -3.69 16.53 -4.77
C SER A 52 -4.31 17.56 -5.73
N PRO A 53 -3.60 18.68 -6.04
CA PRO A 53 -4.16 19.77 -6.85
C PRO A 53 -4.35 19.41 -8.33
N TYR A 54 -3.70 18.35 -8.82
CA TYR A 54 -3.75 17.95 -10.22
C TYR A 54 -4.79 16.87 -10.48
N SER A 55 -4.75 15.79 -9.70
CA SER A 55 -5.67 14.66 -9.86
C SER A 55 -7.02 14.87 -9.19
N LEU A 56 -7.09 15.73 -8.18
CA LEU A 56 -8.24 15.90 -7.28
C LEU A 56 -8.64 14.57 -6.59
N PHE A 57 -7.66 13.67 -6.47
CA PHE A 57 -7.84 12.34 -5.89
C PHE A 57 -7.04 12.24 -4.59
N SER A 58 -7.74 12.27 -3.47
CA SER A 58 -7.15 12.24 -2.13
C SER A 58 -7.05 10.82 -1.62
N VAL A 59 -5.85 10.42 -1.22
CA VAL A 59 -5.58 9.12 -0.61
C VAL A 59 -5.06 9.34 0.81
N GLY A 60 -5.63 8.62 1.75
CA GLY A 60 -5.19 8.58 3.14
C GLY A 60 -4.86 7.15 3.55
N VAL A 61 -3.82 7.02 4.34
CA VAL A 61 -3.35 5.74 4.89
C VAL A 61 -3.19 5.88 6.38
N ALA A 62 -3.52 4.82 7.10
CA ALA A 62 -3.21 4.66 8.51
C ALA A 62 -2.53 3.31 8.76
N LEU A 63 -1.46 3.35 9.53
CA LEU A 63 -0.69 2.20 9.97
C LEU A 63 -0.93 1.99 11.46
N LEU A 64 -1.33 0.80 11.87
CA LEU A 64 -1.35 0.41 13.27
C LEU A 64 -0.03 -0.27 13.61
N LEU A 65 0.66 0.24 14.62
CA LEU A 65 1.88 -0.35 15.13
C LEU A 65 1.58 -1.38 16.24
N SER A 66 2.50 -2.29 16.49
CA SER A 66 2.33 -3.35 17.51
C SER A 66 2.16 -2.82 18.92
N ASP A 67 2.59 -1.59 19.20
CA ASP A 67 2.42 -0.91 20.49
C ASP A 67 1.09 -0.10 20.58
N GLY A 68 0.23 -0.21 19.57
CA GLY A 68 -1.08 0.45 19.51
C GLY A 68 -1.07 1.88 18.94
N LYS A 69 0.09 2.44 18.62
CA LYS A 69 0.16 3.75 17.96
C LYS A 69 -0.34 3.68 16.52
N VAL A 70 -0.94 4.78 16.07
CA VAL A 70 -1.37 4.95 14.69
C VAL A 70 -0.52 6.02 14.02
N VAL A 71 0.05 5.67 12.86
CA VAL A 71 0.79 6.60 11.98
C VAL A 71 0.00 6.79 10.72
N ILE A 72 -0.22 8.05 10.33
CA ILE A 72 -1.00 8.39 9.14
C ILE A 72 -0.12 8.94 8.03
N GLY A 73 -0.59 8.85 6.79
CA GLY A 73 0.01 9.45 5.62
C GLY A 73 -1.05 9.83 4.60
N SER A 74 -0.74 10.79 3.77
CA SER A 74 -1.60 11.21 2.66
C SER A 74 -0.77 11.49 1.42
N ASN A 75 -1.35 11.34 0.23
CA ASN A 75 -0.63 11.58 -1.01
C ASN A 75 -0.26 13.06 -1.16
N GLN A 76 0.94 13.28 -1.69
CA GLN A 76 1.51 14.60 -1.94
C GLN A 76 1.91 14.67 -3.40
N GLU A 77 1.16 15.41 -4.20
CA GLU A 77 1.47 15.64 -5.60
C GLU A 77 2.49 16.78 -5.74
N ASN A 78 3.26 16.75 -6.82
CA ASN A 78 4.26 17.74 -7.13
C ASN A 78 4.26 18.03 -8.64
N ALA A 79 4.47 19.29 -9.03
CA ALA A 79 4.63 19.64 -10.45
C ALA A 79 5.80 18.91 -11.11
N ALA A 80 6.88 18.67 -10.37
CA ALA A 80 7.90 17.70 -10.76
C ALA A 80 7.39 16.29 -10.46
N TYR A 81 6.60 15.72 -11.35
CA TYR A 81 5.84 14.48 -11.17
C TYR A 81 6.60 13.32 -10.47
N PRO A 82 7.87 13.03 -10.79
CA PRO A 82 8.62 11.98 -10.09
C PRO A 82 8.86 12.23 -8.60
N SER A 83 8.71 13.50 -8.15
CA SER A 83 8.86 13.88 -6.73
C SER A 83 7.58 13.71 -5.92
N GLY A 84 6.46 13.39 -6.57
CA GLY A 84 5.21 13.08 -5.89
C GLY A 84 5.33 11.83 -5.02
N MET A 85 4.52 11.78 -3.94
CA MET A 85 4.58 10.68 -2.97
C MET A 85 3.19 10.09 -2.72
N CYS A 86 3.08 8.76 -2.84
CA CYS A 86 1.86 8.04 -2.47
C CYS A 86 1.66 8.08 -0.95
N ALA A 87 0.41 8.06 -0.51
CA ALA A 87 0.04 8.08 0.90
C ALA A 87 0.68 6.94 1.71
N GLU A 88 0.76 5.74 1.11
CA GLU A 88 1.38 4.57 1.71
C GLU A 88 2.86 4.81 2.02
N ARG A 89 3.61 5.37 1.06
CA ARG A 89 5.04 5.67 1.27
C ARG A 89 5.25 6.77 2.30
N VAL A 90 4.39 7.80 2.33
CA VAL A 90 4.43 8.83 3.37
C VAL A 90 4.26 8.19 4.74
N ALA A 91 3.24 7.35 4.94
CA ALA A 91 3.01 6.66 6.21
C ALA A 91 4.14 5.71 6.59
N LEU A 92 4.59 4.87 5.65
CA LEU A 92 5.66 3.88 5.89
C LEU A 92 6.99 4.53 6.24
N TYR A 93 7.39 5.57 5.52
CA TYR A 93 8.64 6.28 5.78
C TYR A 93 8.59 7.04 7.10
N GLN A 94 7.44 7.65 7.42
CA GLN A 94 7.24 8.28 8.72
C GLN A 94 7.32 7.25 9.86
N ALA A 95 6.65 6.11 9.72
CA ALA A 95 6.72 5.03 10.72
C ALA A 95 8.16 4.53 10.87
N GLY A 96 8.88 4.30 9.78
CA GLY A 96 10.27 3.88 9.81
C GLY A 96 11.21 4.90 10.46
N ALA A 97 10.97 6.20 10.25
CA ALA A 97 11.78 7.27 10.84
C ALA A 97 11.50 7.49 12.33
N LEU A 98 10.22 7.44 12.74
CA LEU A 98 9.82 7.73 14.12
C LEU A 98 9.82 6.48 15.04
N PHE A 99 9.54 5.31 14.47
CA PHE A 99 9.35 4.05 15.20
C PHE A 99 10.12 2.88 14.55
N PRO A 100 11.46 2.99 14.35
CA PRO A 100 12.23 2.06 13.50
C PRO A 100 12.24 0.61 13.99
N LYS A 101 11.88 0.37 15.25
CA LYS A 101 11.87 -0.96 15.87
C LYS A 101 10.47 -1.49 16.18
N THR A 102 9.42 -0.74 15.84
CA THR A 102 8.04 -1.11 16.15
C THR A 102 7.39 -1.70 14.90
N PRO A 103 7.04 -2.98 14.90
CA PRO A 103 6.38 -3.62 13.76
C PRO A 103 5.04 -2.98 13.41
N ILE A 104 4.75 -2.90 12.12
CA ILE A 104 3.42 -2.53 11.60
C ILE A 104 2.58 -3.80 11.56
N THR A 105 1.39 -3.77 12.14
CA THR A 105 0.46 -4.91 12.21
C THR A 105 -0.68 -4.81 11.22
N THR A 106 -1.13 -3.59 10.91
CA THR A 106 -2.26 -3.35 10.02
C THR A 106 -2.04 -2.07 9.23
N MET A 107 -2.47 -2.08 7.97
CA MET A 107 -2.55 -0.90 7.12
C MET A 107 -3.97 -0.76 6.59
N ALA A 108 -4.56 0.41 6.72
CA ALA A 108 -5.78 0.78 6.04
C ALA A 108 -5.51 1.87 5.00
N ILE A 109 -6.17 1.78 3.86
CA ILE A 109 -6.09 2.75 2.76
C ILE A 109 -7.51 3.21 2.45
N ALA A 110 -7.72 4.52 2.40
CA ALA A 110 -8.95 5.14 1.95
C ALA A 110 -8.65 6.10 0.80
N ALA A 111 -9.58 6.22 -0.14
CA ALA A 111 -9.47 7.17 -1.23
C ALA A 111 -10.78 7.93 -1.42
N ARG A 112 -10.66 9.19 -1.83
CA ARG A 112 -11.77 10.12 -1.99
C ARG A 112 -11.57 10.99 -3.22
N THR A 113 -12.66 11.20 -3.96
CA THR A 113 -12.81 12.21 -5.01
C THR A 113 -13.60 13.40 -4.47
N GLN A 114 -13.92 14.36 -5.34
CA GLN A 114 -14.85 15.45 -5.02
C GLN A 114 -16.28 14.95 -4.72
N GLU A 115 -16.66 13.79 -5.24
CA GLU A 115 -17.97 13.18 -5.04
C GLU A 115 -18.09 12.39 -3.73
N GLY A 116 -16.96 12.10 -3.07
CA GLY A 116 -16.92 11.33 -1.83
C GLY A 116 -15.91 10.19 -1.86
N PHE A 117 -15.99 9.30 -0.88
CA PHE A 117 -15.14 8.11 -0.83
C PHE A 117 -15.45 7.17 -1.98
N THR A 118 -14.38 6.54 -2.53
CA THR A 118 -14.53 5.59 -3.63
C THR A 118 -15.36 4.37 -3.20
N PRO A 119 -16.29 3.90 -4.05
CA PRO A 119 -17.12 2.73 -3.73
C PRO A 119 -16.32 1.40 -3.81
N HIS A 120 -15.16 1.44 -4.44
CA HIS A 120 -14.28 0.29 -4.60
C HIS A 120 -12.97 0.50 -3.86
N PRO A 121 -12.33 -0.59 -3.37
CA PRO A 121 -11.04 -0.49 -2.71
C PRO A 121 -9.97 0.14 -3.60
N CYS A 122 -9.20 1.07 -3.03
CA CYS A 122 -8.00 1.59 -3.64
C CYS A 122 -6.83 0.69 -3.24
N THR A 123 -6.17 0.08 -4.23
CA THR A 123 -5.04 -0.81 -3.97
C THR A 123 -3.71 -0.09 -4.13
N PRO A 124 -2.66 -0.50 -3.39
CA PRO A 124 -1.32 0.05 -3.56
C PRO A 124 -0.80 -0.14 -4.99
N CYS A 125 -0.10 0.87 -5.49
CA CYS A 125 0.64 0.75 -6.76
C CYS A 125 1.84 -0.19 -6.64
N GLY A 126 2.45 -0.56 -7.76
CA GLY A 126 3.59 -1.48 -7.77
C GLY A 126 4.79 -1.03 -6.94
N ALA A 127 5.00 0.30 -6.79
CA ALA A 127 6.09 0.83 -5.96
C ALA A 127 5.78 0.77 -4.45
N CYS A 128 4.50 0.73 -4.07
CA CYS A 128 4.08 0.64 -2.66
C CYS A 128 3.97 -0.80 -2.16
N ARG A 129 3.86 -1.78 -3.04
CA ARG A 129 3.84 -3.22 -2.72
C ARG A 129 5.25 -3.72 -2.49
#